data_227910b2bdc295e32383c13df3701dae
#
_entry.id   227910b2bdc295e32383c13df3701dae
#
_cell.length_a   1.000
_cell.length_b   1.000
_cell.length_c   1.000
_cell.angle_alpha   90.00
_cell.angle_beta   90.00
_cell.angle_gamma   90.00
#
_symmetry.space_group_name_H-M   'P 1'
#
loop_
_entity.id
_entity.type
_entity.pdbx_description
1 polymer ?
#
loop_
_entity_poly.entity_id
_entity_poly.type
_entity_poly.pdbx_seq_one_letter_code
_entity_poly.pdbx_strand_id
1 'polypeptide(L)'
;LIGLFAVYVVILLIRAGREKKLLEAANREMGYIINGVSTLFPRFAMADFEENTYQYLSGTRPENDALAIKGDYEQLRKHLSSIQNDEEQRAEFAKQIERGAIIEALMEHSDLRFECHVARGGKLEWEHMNIICLERKEGRAAKVLIIRQNITEVKEKELRIQAEMAIADRKDRQ
;
A
#
# COMPACT_ATOMS: atom_id res chain seq x y z
N LEU A 1 -44.45 34.74 -7.95
CA LEU A 1 -43.60 33.77 -8.67
C LEU A 1 -42.11 34.06 -8.47
N ILE A 2 -41.61 35.29 -8.69
CA ILE A 2 -40.21 35.70 -8.58
C ILE A 2 -39.67 35.50 -7.13
N GLY A 3 -40.46 35.82 -6.10
CA GLY A 3 -40.07 35.66 -4.71
C GLY A 3 -39.84 34.20 -4.27
N LEU A 4 -40.70 33.28 -4.74
CA LEU A 4 -40.55 31.84 -4.47
C LEU A 4 -39.31 31.25 -5.13
N PHE A 5 -39.00 31.69 -6.34
CA PHE A 5 -37.81 31.29 -7.06
C PHE A 5 -36.52 31.76 -6.34
N ALA A 6 -36.53 33.03 -5.87
CA ALA A 6 -35.39 33.55 -5.10
C ALA A 6 -35.15 32.78 -3.80
N VAL A 7 -36.21 32.46 -3.04
CA VAL A 7 -36.09 31.63 -1.83
C VAL A 7 -35.55 30.22 -2.14
N TYR A 8 -36.03 29.61 -3.21
CA TYR A 8 -35.55 28.29 -3.64
C TYR A 8 -34.06 28.31 -3.98
N VAL A 9 -33.59 29.32 -4.73
CA VAL A 9 -32.17 29.49 -5.06
C VAL A 9 -31.31 29.66 -3.80
N VAL A 10 -31.78 30.49 -2.84
CA VAL A 10 -31.07 30.69 -1.57
C VAL A 10 -30.95 29.38 -0.79
N ILE A 11 -32.01 28.56 -0.74
CA ILE A 11 -31.96 27.24 -0.07
C ILE A 11 -30.95 26.31 -0.75
N LEU A 12 -30.90 26.27 -2.07
CA LEU A 12 -29.93 25.48 -2.82
C LEU A 12 -28.49 25.93 -2.55
N LEU A 13 -28.22 27.23 -2.52
CA LEU A 13 -26.90 27.77 -2.21
C LEU A 13 -26.45 27.44 -0.78
N ILE A 14 -27.38 27.52 0.19
CA ILE A 14 -27.08 27.13 1.58
C ILE A 14 -26.77 25.63 1.69
N ARG A 15 -27.55 24.78 0.99
CA ARG A 15 -27.30 23.33 0.94
C ARG A 15 -25.93 23.02 0.34
N ALA A 16 -25.64 23.56 -0.84
CA ALA A 16 -24.36 23.38 -1.51
C ALA A 16 -23.18 23.84 -0.66
N GLY A 17 -23.34 24.98 0.05
CA GLY A 17 -22.31 25.48 0.97
C GLY A 17 -22.10 24.57 2.18
N ARG A 18 -23.14 23.93 2.72
CA ARG A 18 -23.01 22.96 3.82
C ARG A 18 -22.35 21.66 3.35
N GLU A 19 -22.76 21.13 2.21
CA GLU A 19 -22.15 19.92 1.63
C GLU A 19 -20.67 20.13 1.34
N LYS A 20 -20.29 21.27 0.79
CA LYS A 20 -18.88 21.63 0.55
C LYS A 20 -18.07 21.68 1.86
N LYS A 21 -18.60 22.31 2.90
CA LYS A 21 -17.93 22.39 4.22
C LYS A 21 -17.76 21.01 4.87
N LEU A 22 -18.76 20.14 4.77
CA LEU A 22 -18.69 18.77 5.28
C LEU A 22 -17.61 17.96 4.52
N LEU A 23 -17.57 18.09 3.21
CA LEU A 23 -16.56 17.43 2.37
C LEU A 23 -15.15 17.94 2.68
N GLU A 24 -14.97 19.25 2.85
CA GLU A 24 -13.67 19.84 3.24
C GLU A 24 -13.22 19.40 4.64
N ALA A 25 -14.15 19.26 5.58
CA ALA A 25 -13.86 18.75 6.92
C ALA A 25 -13.44 17.28 6.87
N ALA A 26 -14.19 16.44 6.15
CA ALA A 26 -13.86 15.02 5.97
C ALA A 26 -12.51 14.83 5.25
N ASN A 27 -12.22 15.62 4.23
CA ASN A 27 -10.94 15.58 3.54
C ASN A 27 -9.76 15.99 4.43
N ARG A 28 -9.94 16.98 5.32
CA ARG A 28 -8.91 17.37 6.31
C ARG A 28 -8.66 16.25 7.31
N GLU A 29 -9.71 15.67 7.87
CA GLU A 29 -9.60 14.56 8.83
C GLU A 29 -8.90 13.35 8.20
N MET A 30 -9.27 13.01 6.97
CA MET A 30 -8.58 11.97 6.19
C MET A 30 -7.10 12.30 5.98
N GLY A 31 -6.77 13.57 5.69
CA GLY A 31 -5.40 14.04 5.56
C GLY A 31 -4.58 13.82 6.84
N TYR A 32 -5.14 14.07 8.03
CA TYR A 32 -4.46 13.80 9.30
C TYR A 32 -4.24 12.30 9.53
N ILE A 33 -5.22 11.47 9.21
CA ILE A 33 -5.09 10.00 9.31
C ILE A 33 -4.00 9.51 8.37
N ILE A 34 -4.02 9.93 7.11
CA ILE A 34 -3.01 9.55 6.11
C ILE A 34 -1.60 9.97 6.56
N ASN A 35 -1.44 11.20 7.05
CA ASN A 35 -0.14 11.68 7.54
C ASN A 35 0.34 10.90 8.77
N GLY A 36 -0.54 10.56 9.70
CA GLY A 36 -0.21 9.72 10.85
C GLY A 36 0.23 8.31 10.43
N VAL A 37 -0.52 7.68 9.54
CA VAL A 37 -0.21 6.35 9.01
C VAL A 37 1.09 6.36 8.19
N SER A 38 1.35 7.40 7.41
CA SER A 38 2.57 7.50 6.58
C SER A 38 3.85 7.67 7.40
N THR A 39 3.74 8.11 8.66
CA THR A 39 4.88 8.13 9.59
C THR A 39 5.30 6.71 10.00
N LEU A 40 4.31 5.81 10.14
CA LEU A 40 4.55 4.41 10.49
C LEU A 40 4.89 3.55 9.27
N PHE A 41 4.29 3.88 8.13
CA PHE A 41 4.43 3.14 6.86
C PHE A 41 4.85 4.10 5.74
N PRO A 42 6.16 4.39 5.61
CA PRO A 42 6.63 5.39 4.65
C PRO A 42 6.42 5.00 3.18
N ARG A 43 6.12 3.74 2.90
CA ARG A 43 5.89 3.21 1.54
C ARG A 43 4.49 2.64 1.46
N PHE A 44 3.55 3.50 1.13
CA PHE A 44 2.16 3.10 1.11
C PHE A 44 1.44 3.74 -0.09
N ALA A 45 0.85 2.91 -0.91
CA ALA A 45 0.22 3.29 -2.15
C ALA A 45 -1.15 2.66 -2.31
N MET A 46 -2.06 3.36 -2.96
CA MET A 46 -3.32 2.82 -3.44
C MET A 46 -3.18 2.45 -4.90
N ALA A 47 -3.67 1.28 -5.29
CA ALA A 47 -3.83 0.91 -6.69
C ALA A 47 -5.33 0.79 -7.03
N ASP A 48 -5.70 1.34 -8.18
CA ASP A 48 -7.01 1.22 -8.78
C ASP A 48 -6.89 0.26 -9.98
N PHE A 49 -7.51 -0.91 -9.86
CA PHE A 49 -7.41 -1.96 -10.86
C PHE A 49 -8.36 -1.78 -12.04
N GLU A 50 -9.38 -0.95 -11.90
CA GLU A 50 -10.26 -0.61 -13.02
C GLU A 50 -9.56 0.38 -13.97
N GLU A 51 -8.97 1.42 -13.38
CA GLU A 51 -8.23 2.45 -14.12
C GLU A 51 -6.79 2.02 -14.45
N ASN A 52 -6.33 0.87 -13.91
CA ASN A 52 -4.95 0.38 -14.02
C ASN A 52 -3.91 1.42 -13.55
N THR A 53 -4.18 2.10 -12.45
CA THR A 53 -3.33 3.17 -11.91
C THR A 53 -2.88 2.89 -10.49
N TYR A 54 -1.81 3.56 -10.05
CA TYR A 54 -1.41 3.63 -8.65
C TYR A 54 -1.16 5.08 -8.23
N GLN A 55 -1.24 5.32 -6.93
CA GLN A 55 -0.88 6.60 -6.31
C GLN A 55 -0.30 6.36 -4.91
N TYR A 56 0.86 6.94 -4.60
CA TYR A 56 1.36 7.04 -3.23
C TYR A 56 0.48 7.99 -2.42
N LEU A 57 0.00 7.53 -1.26
CA LEU A 57 -0.96 8.28 -0.43
C LEU A 57 -0.30 9.24 0.56
N SER A 58 0.94 8.96 0.95
CA SER A 58 1.73 9.93 1.68
C SER A 58 2.38 10.89 0.69
N GLY A 59 2.27 12.17 0.87
CA GLY A 59 2.90 13.17 0.00
C GLY A 59 4.45 13.06 -0.08
N THR A 60 5.04 12.18 0.70
CA THR A 60 6.47 11.85 0.72
C THR A 60 6.68 10.47 0.11
N ARG A 61 7.20 10.45 -1.10
CA ARG A 61 7.78 9.26 -1.71
C ARG A 61 9.12 8.97 -1.02
N PRO A 62 9.45 7.69 -0.69
CA PRO A 62 10.79 7.35 -0.24
C PRO A 62 11.84 7.82 -1.27
N GLU A 63 12.89 8.49 -0.82
CA GLU A 63 13.94 9.07 -1.69
C GLU A 63 14.55 8.06 -2.67
N ASN A 64 14.51 6.77 -2.31
CA ASN A 64 15.08 5.68 -3.10
C ASN A 64 14.11 5.01 -4.07
N ASP A 65 12.85 5.46 -4.17
CA ASP A 65 11.90 4.92 -5.14
C ASP A 65 11.98 5.71 -6.45
N ALA A 66 12.40 5.04 -7.51
CA ALA A 66 12.54 5.65 -8.85
C ALA A 66 11.20 5.99 -9.52
N LEU A 67 10.07 5.58 -8.92
CA LEU A 67 8.73 5.79 -9.46
C LEU A 67 8.19 7.20 -9.23
N ALA A 68 7.29 7.64 -10.09
CA ALA A 68 6.47 8.83 -9.86
C ALA A 68 5.50 8.63 -8.68
N ILE A 69 4.98 9.73 -8.11
CA ILE A 69 3.97 9.66 -7.03
C ILE A 69 2.67 9.01 -7.53
N LYS A 70 2.37 9.16 -8.82
CA LYS A 70 1.21 8.57 -9.48
C LYS A 70 1.61 8.04 -10.86
N GLY A 71 1.06 6.92 -11.27
CA GLY A 71 1.36 6.33 -12.57
C GLY A 71 0.50 5.11 -12.89
N ASP A 72 0.91 4.36 -13.89
CA ASP A 72 0.32 3.10 -14.31
C ASP A 72 0.73 1.96 -13.37
N TYR A 73 -0.22 1.08 -13.01
CA TYR A 73 0.05 -0.04 -12.10
C TYR A 73 1.16 -0.97 -12.60
N GLU A 74 1.26 -1.17 -13.92
CA GLU A 74 2.32 -1.99 -14.51
C GLU A 74 3.72 -1.41 -14.25
N GLN A 75 3.87 -0.10 -14.17
CA GLN A 75 5.13 0.54 -13.80
C GLN A 75 5.48 0.23 -12.34
N LEU A 76 4.50 0.30 -11.43
CA LEU A 76 4.68 -0.09 -10.03
C LEU A 76 5.07 -1.57 -9.93
N ARG A 77 4.35 -2.46 -10.61
CA ARG A 77 4.62 -3.91 -10.64
C ARG A 77 6.04 -4.22 -11.12
N LYS A 78 6.45 -3.64 -12.22
CA LYS A 78 7.81 -3.80 -12.78
C LYS A 78 8.87 -3.32 -11.78
N HIS A 79 8.66 -2.17 -11.16
CA HIS A 79 9.58 -1.65 -10.14
C HIS A 79 9.68 -2.57 -8.94
N LEU A 80 8.55 -2.99 -8.36
CA LEU A 80 8.51 -3.90 -7.21
C LEU A 80 9.21 -5.23 -7.49
N SER A 81 9.07 -5.74 -8.71
CA SER A 81 9.74 -6.97 -9.13
C SER A 81 11.24 -6.74 -9.34
N SER A 82 11.63 -5.61 -9.93
CA SER A 82 13.04 -5.32 -10.27
C SER A 82 13.94 -5.16 -9.03
N ILE A 83 13.38 -4.73 -7.90
CA ILE A 83 14.14 -4.56 -6.65
C ILE A 83 14.31 -5.85 -5.86
N GLN A 84 13.67 -6.97 -6.24
CA GLN A 84 13.89 -8.27 -5.61
C GLN A 84 15.34 -8.71 -5.82
N ASN A 85 15.98 -9.16 -4.74
CA ASN A 85 17.40 -9.50 -4.76
C ASN A 85 17.72 -10.75 -5.60
N ASP A 86 16.85 -11.75 -5.55
CA ASP A 86 17.00 -13.03 -6.23
C ASP A 86 16.23 -13.04 -7.55
N GLU A 87 16.87 -13.49 -8.64
CA GLU A 87 16.26 -13.51 -9.97
C GLU A 87 15.09 -14.50 -10.09
N GLU A 88 15.21 -15.67 -9.44
CA GLU A 88 14.15 -16.66 -9.41
C GLU A 88 12.95 -16.17 -8.61
N GLN A 89 13.19 -15.60 -7.44
CA GLN A 89 12.16 -14.95 -6.62
C GLN A 89 11.51 -13.77 -7.34
N ARG A 90 12.28 -13.01 -8.13
CA ARG A 90 11.78 -11.90 -8.94
C ARG A 90 10.71 -12.33 -9.93
N ALA A 91 10.95 -13.43 -10.66
CA ALA A 91 10.01 -13.94 -11.65
C ALA A 91 8.72 -14.45 -11.00
N GLU A 92 8.82 -15.16 -9.90
CA GLU A 92 7.67 -15.65 -9.13
C GLU A 92 6.88 -14.50 -8.50
N PHE A 93 7.56 -13.57 -7.87
CA PHE A 93 6.94 -12.40 -7.28
C PHE A 93 6.22 -11.53 -8.32
N ALA A 94 6.81 -11.36 -9.51
CA ALA A 94 6.19 -10.62 -10.62
C ALA A 94 4.85 -11.23 -11.05
N LYS A 95 4.71 -12.55 -10.98
CA LYS A 95 3.44 -13.25 -11.26
C LYS A 95 2.43 -13.05 -10.13
N GLN A 96 2.89 -13.16 -8.89
CA GLN A 96 2.02 -13.04 -7.70
C GLN A 96 1.41 -11.64 -7.56
N ILE A 97 2.13 -10.59 -7.98
CA ILE A 97 1.64 -9.21 -7.95
C ILE A 97 1.06 -8.75 -9.31
N GLU A 98 0.83 -9.67 -10.25
CA GLU A 98 0.04 -9.35 -11.42
C GLU A 98 -1.40 -9.00 -11.01
N ARG A 99 -1.99 -7.99 -11.66
CA ARG A 99 -3.33 -7.49 -11.33
C ARG A 99 -4.37 -8.61 -11.25
N GLY A 100 -4.38 -9.50 -12.24
CA GLY A 100 -5.30 -10.65 -12.29
C GLY A 100 -5.10 -11.60 -11.11
N ALA A 101 -3.85 -11.93 -10.79
CA ALA A 101 -3.49 -12.81 -9.67
C ALA A 101 -3.90 -12.23 -8.31
N ILE A 102 -3.70 -10.93 -8.09
CA ILE A 102 -4.15 -10.25 -6.87
C ILE A 102 -5.68 -10.27 -6.76
N ILE A 103 -6.39 -9.96 -7.86
CA ILE A 103 -7.86 -9.96 -7.86
C ILE A 103 -8.39 -11.35 -7.51
N GLU A 104 -7.83 -12.40 -8.09
CA GLU A 104 -8.21 -13.78 -7.84
C GLU A 104 -7.93 -14.18 -6.38
N ALA A 105 -6.72 -13.95 -5.89
CA ALA A 105 -6.34 -14.28 -4.52
C ALA A 105 -7.18 -13.53 -3.48
N LEU A 106 -7.51 -12.26 -3.73
CA LEU A 106 -8.37 -11.47 -2.84
C LEU A 106 -9.86 -11.85 -2.91
N MET A 107 -10.29 -12.76 -3.79
CA MET A 107 -11.64 -13.31 -3.72
C MET A 107 -11.83 -14.21 -2.50
N GLU A 108 -10.78 -14.94 -2.11
CA GLU A 108 -10.79 -15.86 -0.98
C GLU A 108 -10.22 -15.26 0.30
N HIS A 109 -9.35 -14.23 0.17
CA HIS A 109 -8.63 -13.60 1.27
C HIS A 109 -8.97 -12.13 1.41
N SER A 110 -8.87 -11.58 2.63
CA SER A 110 -9.03 -10.14 2.89
C SER A 110 -7.77 -9.34 2.57
N ASP A 111 -6.63 -10.00 2.66
CA ASP A 111 -5.30 -9.42 2.44
C ASP A 111 -4.32 -10.48 1.92
N LEU A 112 -3.26 -10.00 1.27
CA LEU A 112 -2.13 -10.81 0.82
C LEU A 112 -0.86 -10.29 1.48
N ARG A 113 0.00 -11.20 1.92
CA ARG A 113 1.24 -10.86 2.65
C ARG A 113 2.43 -11.50 1.96
N PHE A 114 3.48 -10.69 1.78
CA PHE A 114 4.73 -11.11 1.18
C PHE A 114 5.89 -10.66 2.06
N GLU A 115 6.87 -11.54 2.26
CA GLU A 115 8.18 -11.17 2.76
C GLU A 115 9.15 -11.13 1.59
N CYS A 116 9.77 -9.98 1.39
CA CYS A 116 10.63 -9.71 0.25
C CYS A 116 12.05 -9.38 0.73
N HIS A 117 13.06 -9.91 0.02
CA HIS A 117 14.45 -9.52 0.22
C HIS A 117 14.85 -8.62 -0.95
N VAL A 118 14.91 -7.32 -0.70
CA VAL A 118 15.04 -6.32 -1.75
C VAL A 118 16.41 -5.64 -1.74
N ALA A 119 16.92 -5.32 -2.94
CA ALA A 119 18.11 -4.51 -3.12
C ALA A 119 17.70 -3.07 -3.42
N ARG A 120 18.14 -2.13 -2.59
CA ARG A 120 17.82 -0.72 -2.72
C ARG A 120 19.02 0.16 -2.38
N GLY A 121 19.43 1.00 -3.33
CA GLY A 121 20.58 1.88 -3.13
C GLY A 121 21.87 1.14 -2.75
N GLY A 122 22.07 -0.09 -3.24
CA GLY A 122 23.22 -0.93 -2.92
C GLY A 122 23.14 -1.62 -1.56
N LYS A 123 22.03 -1.49 -0.83
CA LYS A 123 21.76 -2.17 0.45
C LYS A 123 20.71 -3.25 0.26
N LEU A 124 20.89 -4.36 0.98
CA LEU A 124 19.89 -5.41 1.08
C LEU A 124 19.00 -5.14 2.30
N GLU A 125 17.70 -5.19 2.09
CA GLU A 125 16.67 -4.95 3.11
C GLU A 125 15.65 -6.08 3.09
N TRP A 126 15.15 -6.47 4.26
CA TRP A 126 13.95 -7.27 4.37
C TRP A 126 12.73 -6.35 4.40
N GLU A 127 11.76 -6.64 3.56
CA GLU A 127 10.54 -5.87 3.46
C GLU A 127 9.31 -6.76 3.60
N HIS A 128 8.40 -6.35 4.45
CA HIS A 128 7.06 -6.93 4.52
C HIS A 128 6.13 -6.10 3.65
N MET A 129 5.49 -6.73 2.67
CA MET A 129 4.48 -6.11 1.82
C MET A 129 3.12 -6.72 2.12
N ASN A 130 2.13 -5.87 2.36
CA ASN A 130 0.75 -6.26 2.58
C ASN A 130 -0.15 -5.59 1.55
N ILE A 131 -1.00 -6.35 0.87
CA ILE A 131 -1.98 -5.87 -0.09
C ILE A 131 -3.37 -6.12 0.48
N ILE A 132 -4.10 -5.05 0.77
CA ILE A 132 -5.40 -5.06 1.43
C ILE A 132 -6.47 -4.60 0.45
N CYS A 133 -7.57 -5.33 0.34
CA CYS A 133 -8.71 -4.92 -0.48
C CYS A 133 -9.46 -3.77 0.20
N LEU A 134 -9.51 -2.60 -0.46
CA LEU A 134 -10.25 -1.42 0.01
C LEU A 134 -11.68 -1.36 -0.55
N GLU A 135 -11.84 -1.69 -1.82
CA GLU A 135 -13.11 -1.61 -2.52
C GLU A 135 -13.31 -2.83 -3.40
N ARG A 136 -14.51 -3.38 -3.37
CA ARG A 136 -14.94 -4.45 -4.28
C ARG A 136 -16.04 -3.95 -5.19
N LYS A 137 -15.95 -4.32 -6.48
CA LYS A 137 -17.02 -4.15 -7.46
C LYS A 137 -17.36 -5.51 -8.06
N GLU A 138 -18.61 -5.83 -8.10
CA GLU A 138 -19.07 -7.15 -8.58
C GLU A 138 -18.34 -8.34 -7.94
N GLY A 139 -18.00 -8.22 -6.63
CA GLY A 139 -17.29 -9.24 -5.87
C GLY A 139 -15.77 -9.28 -6.07
N ARG A 140 -15.22 -8.53 -7.02
CA ARG A 140 -13.78 -8.46 -7.34
C ARG A 140 -13.12 -7.25 -6.71
N ALA A 141 -11.86 -7.38 -6.32
CA ALA A 141 -11.09 -6.26 -5.81
C ALA A 141 -10.91 -5.20 -6.92
N ALA A 142 -11.48 -4.00 -6.70
CA ALA A 142 -11.37 -2.84 -7.58
C ALA A 142 -10.27 -1.89 -7.12
N LYS A 143 -10.15 -1.66 -5.80
CA LYS A 143 -9.06 -0.86 -5.22
C LYS A 143 -8.38 -1.60 -4.10
N VAL A 144 -7.07 -1.49 -4.06
CA VAL A 144 -6.24 -2.11 -3.03
C VAL A 144 -5.28 -1.10 -2.43
N LEU A 145 -4.93 -1.32 -1.16
CA LEU A 145 -3.88 -0.63 -0.46
C LEU A 145 -2.64 -1.52 -0.41
N ILE A 146 -1.51 -1.00 -0.84
CA ILE A 146 -0.22 -1.68 -0.83
C ILE A 146 0.64 -1.00 0.23
N ILE A 147 0.91 -1.70 1.33
CA ILE A 147 1.72 -1.22 2.44
C ILE A 147 3.04 -1.97 2.41
N ARG A 148 4.16 -1.24 2.51
CA ARG A 148 5.50 -1.81 2.52
C ARG A 148 6.26 -1.30 3.73
N GLN A 149 6.79 -2.21 4.52
CA GLN A 149 7.50 -1.92 5.78
C GLN A 149 8.87 -2.60 5.77
N ASN A 150 9.90 -1.84 6.11
CA ASN A 150 11.24 -2.40 6.35
C ASN A 150 11.23 -3.17 7.67
N ILE A 151 11.55 -4.46 7.61
CA ILE A 151 11.62 -5.36 8.76
C ILE A 151 13.03 -5.93 8.97
N THR A 152 14.05 -5.30 8.41
CA THR A 152 15.46 -5.79 8.47
C THR A 152 15.92 -6.01 9.89
N GLU A 153 15.71 -5.03 10.77
CA GLU A 153 16.11 -5.16 12.20
C GLU A 153 15.39 -6.31 12.91
N VAL A 154 14.12 -6.54 12.58
CA VAL A 154 13.34 -7.65 13.16
C VAL A 154 13.91 -8.99 12.68
N LYS A 155 14.16 -9.11 11.38
CA LYS A 155 14.73 -10.33 10.78
C LYS A 155 16.13 -10.63 11.28
N GLU A 156 16.98 -9.63 11.42
CA GLU A 156 18.32 -9.80 11.98
C GLU A 156 18.28 -10.29 13.44
N LYS A 157 17.36 -9.77 14.24
CA LYS A 157 17.15 -10.24 15.61
C LYS A 157 16.64 -11.68 15.65
N GLU A 158 15.67 -12.03 14.82
CA GLU A 158 15.16 -13.41 14.72
C GLU A 158 16.26 -14.40 14.35
N LEU A 159 17.05 -14.08 13.32
CA LEU A 159 18.16 -14.92 12.87
C LEU A 159 19.23 -15.08 13.94
N ARG A 160 19.54 -14.02 14.70
CA ARG A 160 20.49 -14.08 15.83
C ARG A 160 19.99 -15.00 16.92
N ILE A 161 18.73 -14.87 17.34
CA ILE A 161 18.11 -15.72 18.36
C ILE A 161 18.11 -17.18 17.91
N GLN A 162 17.77 -17.47 16.65
CA GLN A 162 17.79 -18.82 16.09
C GLN A 162 19.21 -19.42 16.10
N ALA A 163 20.22 -18.62 15.75
CA ALA A 163 21.62 -19.06 15.78
C ALA A 163 22.09 -19.38 17.22
N GLU A 164 21.71 -18.53 18.18
CA GLU A 164 22.04 -18.75 19.60
C GLU A 164 21.37 -20.01 20.15
N MET A 165 20.07 -20.24 19.83
CA MET A 165 19.35 -21.45 20.19
C MET A 165 19.99 -22.71 19.60
N ALA A 166 20.38 -22.67 18.32
CA ALA A 166 21.05 -23.82 17.67
C ALA A 166 22.40 -24.16 18.29
N ILE A 167 23.15 -23.15 18.79
CA ILE A 167 24.40 -23.35 19.51
C ILE A 167 24.14 -23.96 20.88
N ALA A 168 23.14 -23.50 21.62
CA ALA A 168 22.77 -24.02 22.93
C ALA A 168 22.36 -25.50 22.85
N ASP A 169 21.47 -25.85 21.89
CA ASP A 169 21.05 -27.23 21.64
C ASP A 169 22.20 -28.19 21.32
N ARG A 170 23.23 -27.71 20.64
CA ARG A 170 24.41 -28.53 20.36
C ARG A 170 25.27 -28.77 21.59
N LYS A 171 25.34 -27.80 22.52
CA LYS A 171 26.09 -27.95 23.78
C LYS A 171 25.43 -28.91 24.75
N ASP A 172 24.08 -28.93 24.77
CA ASP A 172 23.32 -29.80 25.67
C ASP A 172 23.33 -31.28 25.22
N ARG A 173 23.72 -31.56 23.97
CA ARG A 173 23.83 -32.94 23.42
C ARG A 173 25.24 -33.52 23.48
N GLN A 174 26.23 -32.80 23.99
CA GLN A 174 27.61 -33.26 24.22
C GLN A 174 27.83 -33.58 25.70
#